data_1da5be7dc8832cb7f8c0b97a0bb345a1
#
_entry.id   1da5be7dc8832cb7f8c0b97a0bb345a1
#
_cell.length_a   1.000
_cell.length_b   1.000
_cell.length_c   1.000
_cell.angle_alpha   90.00
_cell.angle_beta   90.00
_cell.angle_gamma   90.00
#
_symmetry.space_group_name_H-M   'P 1'
#
loop_
_entity.id
_entity.type
_entity.pdbx_description
1 polymer ?
#
loop_
_entity_poly.entity_id
_entity_poly.type
_entity_poly.pdbx_seq_one_letter_code
_entity_poly.pdbx_strand_id
1 'polypeptide(L)'
;PRSQHSFFQHLFQGNRETNSYFIASKNDDLNFKQFKGQTKSLRDGTLNEPDSHKRVLPKRYTTVLLENISPESLGELIAIWENKTIFMSMFWNINPFDQWGVELGKLNTKKEIE
;
A
#
# COMPACT_ATOMS: atom_id res chain seq x y z
N PRO A 1 5.19 -11.14 -8.90
CA PRO A 1 5.58 -10.12 -7.93
C PRO A 1 6.69 -10.63 -7.01
N ARG A 2 7.84 -9.97 -7.02
CA ARG A 2 9.05 -10.42 -6.30
C ARG A 2 8.93 -10.26 -4.79
N SER A 3 8.04 -9.38 -4.32
CA SER A 3 7.89 -9.00 -2.92
C SER A 3 6.95 -9.90 -2.10
N GLN A 4 6.33 -10.91 -2.68
CA GLN A 4 5.43 -11.82 -1.96
C GLN A 4 6.09 -12.46 -0.74
N HIS A 5 7.35 -12.90 -0.87
CA HIS A 5 8.11 -13.51 0.22
C HIS A 5 8.66 -12.50 1.25
N SER A 6 8.53 -11.20 0.99
CA SER A 6 9.04 -10.16 1.90
C SER A 6 8.02 -9.77 2.96
N PHE A 7 6.77 -9.49 2.59
CA PHE A 7 5.79 -8.94 3.53
C PHE A 7 4.38 -9.55 3.43
N PHE A 8 4.10 -10.39 2.43
CA PHE A 8 2.76 -10.97 2.27
C PHE A 8 2.37 -11.87 3.45
N GLN A 9 3.31 -12.61 4.02
CA GLN A 9 3.05 -13.39 5.23
C GLN A 9 2.53 -12.50 6.37
N HIS A 10 3.16 -11.35 6.60
CA HIS A 10 2.71 -10.37 7.58
C HIS A 10 1.36 -9.76 7.22
N LEU A 11 1.13 -9.45 5.94
CA LEU A 11 -0.13 -8.92 5.44
C LEU A 11 -1.29 -9.90 5.68
N PHE A 12 -1.08 -11.20 5.43
CA PHE A 12 -2.11 -12.22 5.53
C PHE A 12 -2.35 -12.68 6.98
N GLN A 13 -1.31 -12.93 7.75
CA GLN A 13 -1.40 -13.54 9.09
C GLN A 13 -0.86 -12.65 10.21
N GLY A 14 -0.40 -11.44 9.93
CA GLY A 14 0.02 -10.50 10.96
C GLY A 14 -1.15 -10.09 11.86
N ASN A 15 -0.84 -9.79 13.11
CA ASN A 15 -1.79 -9.46 14.17
C ASN A 15 -2.29 -8.00 14.14
N ARG A 16 -1.77 -7.17 13.24
CA ARG A 16 -2.19 -5.77 13.12
C ARG A 16 -3.09 -5.58 11.91
N GLU A 17 -4.06 -4.69 12.05
CA GLU A 17 -4.81 -4.21 10.90
C GLU A 17 -3.89 -3.41 9.99
N THR A 18 -4.00 -3.69 8.70
CA THR A 18 -3.25 -3.00 7.64
C THR A 18 -4.24 -2.47 6.61
N ASN A 19 -3.96 -1.28 6.11
CA ASN A 19 -4.70 -0.74 4.98
C ASN A 19 -3.83 -0.89 3.72
N SER A 20 -4.19 -1.82 2.87
CA SER A 20 -3.41 -2.18 1.69
C SER A 20 -4.06 -1.64 0.43
N TYR A 21 -3.22 -1.09 -0.45
CA TYR A 21 -3.62 -0.68 -1.79
C TYR A 21 -3.00 -1.63 -2.82
N PHE A 22 -3.85 -2.21 -3.63
CA PHE A 22 -3.44 -3.04 -4.76
C PHE A 22 -3.67 -2.26 -6.04
N ILE A 23 -2.61 -2.02 -6.79
CA ILE A 23 -2.64 -1.34 -8.08
C ILE A 23 -2.37 -2.39 -9.16
N ALA A 24 -3.23 -2.50 -10.14
CA ALA A 24 -3.09 -3.43 -11.25
C ALA A 24 -3.54 -2.82 -12.58
N SER A 25 -2.96 -3.28 -13.66
CA SER A 25 -3.40 -2.93 -15.01
C SER A 25 -4.18 -4.09 -15.63
N LYS A 26 -5.28 -3.76 -16.29
CA LYS A 26 -6.16 -4.75 -16.94
C LYS A 26 -5.53 -5.38 -18.18
N ASN A 27 -4.61 -4.69 -18.85
CA ASN A 27 -3.97 -5.17 -20.07
C ASN A 27 -2.72 -6.04 -19.83
N ASP A 28 -2.30 -6.23 -18.58
CA ASP A 28 -1.25 -7.17 -18.21
C ASP A 28 -1.89 -8.47 -17.66
N ASP A 29 -2.19 -9.40 -18.54
CA ASP A 29 -3.01 -10.58 -18.24
C ASP A 29 -2.44 -11.41 -17.08
N LEU A 30 -1.14 -11.69 -17.08
CA LEU A 30 -0.52 -12.50 -16.02
C LEU A 30 -0.56 -11.79 -14.66
N ASN A 31 -0.10 -10.56 -14.60
CA ASN A 31 -0.11 -9.79 -13.36
C ASN A 31 -1.53 -9.51 -12.89
N PHE A 32 -2.48 -9.30 -13.80
CA PHE A 32 -3.88 -9.11 -13.44
C PHE A 32 -4.51 -10.39 -12.86
N LYS A 33 -4.18 -11.57 -13.39
CA LYS A 33 -4.60 -12.85 -12.80
C LYS A 33 -4.00 -13.07 -11.41
N GLN A 34 -2.73 -12.75 -11.22
CA GLN A 34 -2.07 -12.81 -9.91
C GLN A 34 -2.72 -11.83 -8.92
N PHE A 35 -2.98 -10.59 -9.35
CA PHE A 35 -3.71 -9.60 -8.55
C PHE A 35 -5.07 -10.14 -8.10
N LYS A 36 -5.87 -10.71 -9.00
CA LYS A 36 -7.18 -11.31 -8.66
C LYS A 36 -7.05 -12.43 -7.64
N GLY A 37 -6.06 -13.30 -7.80
CA GLY A 37 -5.80 -14.40 -6.85
C GLY A 37 -5.43 -13.90 -5.46
N GLN A 38 -4.52 -12.91 -5.36
CA GLN A 38 -4.08 -12.35 -4.09
C GLN A 38 -5.20 -11.60 -3.36
N THR A 39 -5.93 -10.76 -4.08
CA THR A 39 -7.04 -10.00 -3.49
C THR A 39 -8.21 -10.89 -3.08
N LYS A 40 -8.49 -11.95 -3.85
CA LYS A 40 -9.46 -12.98 -3.47
C LYS A 40 -9.05 -13.65 -2.16
N SER A 41 -7.80 -14.08 -2.04
CA SER A 41 -7.30 -14.73 -0.83
C SER A 41 -7.40 -13.83 0.41
N LEU A 42 -7.11 -12.53 0.27
CA LEU A 42 -7.28 -11.56 1.36
C LEU A 42 -8.75 -11.34 1.73
N ARG A 43 -9.64 -11.29 0.74
CA ARG A 43 -11.07 -11.06 0.96
C ARG A 43 -11.74 -12.25 1.63
N ASP A 44 -11.45 -13.46 1.14
CA ASP A 44 -12.18 -14.66 1.54
C ASP A 44 -11.54 -15.30 2.79
N GLY A 45 -10.22 -15.19 2.94
CA GLY A 45 -9.49 -15.86 4.02
C GLY A 45 -9.61 -17.38 3.98
N THR A 46 -9.33 -18.02 5.11
CA THR A 46 -9.47 -19.47 5.31
C THR A 46 -10.11 -19.76 6.67
N LEU A 47 -11.30 -19.20 6.92
CA LEU A 47 -11.95 -19.28 8.25
C LEU A 47 -12.24 -20.71 8.70
N ASN A 48 -12.51 -21.62 7.75
CA ASN A 48 -12.82 -23.02 8.00
C ASN A 48 -11.57 -23.94 8.06
N GLU A 49 -10.36 -23.35 7.97
CA GLU A 49 -9.13 -24.12 8.07
C GLU A 49 -8.95 -24.63 9.51
N PRO A 50 -8.90 -25.96 9.73
CA PRO A 50 -8.80 -26.54 11.06
C PRO A 50 -7.44 -26.25 11.72
N ASP A 51 -6.37 -26.17 10.94
CA ASP A 51 -5.04 -25.83 11.44
C ASP A 51 -4.93 -24.32 11.65
N SER A 52 -4.85 -23.92 12.92
CA SER A 52 -4.75 -22.50 13.28
C SER A 52 -3.54 -21.78 12.66
N HIS A 53 -2.43 -22.50 12.42
CA HIS A 53 -1.23 -21.94 11.80
C HIS A 53 -1.42 -21.61 10.30
N LYS A 54 -2.38 -22.24 9.65
CA LYS A 54 -2.72 -22.00 8.24
C LYS A 54 -3.89 -21.03 8.07
N ARG A 55 -4.54 -20.66 9.17
CA ARG A 55 -5.73 -19.81 9.11
C ARG A 55 -5.36 -18.39 8.74
N VAL A 56 -6.07 -17.85 7.74
CA VAL A 56 -5.99 -16.46 7.30
C VAL A 56 -7.34 -15.80 7.57
N LEU A 57 -7.33 -14.71 8.32
CA LEU A 57 -8.55 -13.92 8.54
C LEU A 57 -8.77 -12.97 7.34
N PRO A 58 -10.03 -12.76 6.92
CA PRO A 58 -10.36 -11.78 5.89
C PRO A 58 -9.81 -10.39 6.25
N LYS A 59 -9.24 -9.71 5.26
CA LYS A 59 -8.64 -8.38 5.43
C LYS A 59 -9.28 -7.38 4.46
N ARG A 60 -9.37 -6.12 4.88
CA ARG A 60 -9.80 -5.02 4.02
C ARG A 60 -8.65 -4.56 3.14
N TYR A 61 -8.96 -4.16 1.93
CA TYR A 61 -8.03 -3.56 0.99
C TYR A 61 -8.75 -2.63 0.01
N THR A 62 -7.99 -1.77 -0.63
CA THR A 62 -8.47 -0.90 -1.70
C THR A 62 -7.80 -1.32 -3.01
N THR A 63 -8.52 -1.27 -4.12
CA THR A 63 -7.98 -1.55 -5.45
C THR A 63 -8.00 -0.30 -6.31
N VAL A 64 -6.93 -0.10 -7.06
CA VAL A 64 -6.85 0.89 -8.14
C VAL A 64 -6.56 0.14 -9.43
N LEU A 65 -7.51 0.19 -10.36
CA LEU A 65 -7.40 -0.52 -11.63
C LEU A 65 -7.12 0.49 -12.74
N LEU A 66 -6.00 0.28 -13.40
CA LEU A 66 -5.61 1.02 -14.59
C LEU A 66 -6.06 0.25 -15.83
N GLU A 67 -6.59 0.93 -16.82
CA GLU A 67 -6.93 0.31 -18.12
C GLU A 67 -5.67 -0.17 -18.84
N ASN A 68 -4.61 0.64 -18.78
CA ASN A 68 -3.30 0.31 -19.34
C ASN A 68 -2.18 0.94 -18.49
N ILE A 69 -0.93 0.55 -18.78
CA ILE A 69 0.26 1.19 -18.24
C ILE A 69 0.78 2.15 -19.30
N SER A 70 0.61 3.45 -19.05
CA SER A 70 1.09 4.52 -19.91
C SER A 70 1.64 5.68 -19.07
N PRO A 71 2.38 6.62 -19.67
CA PRO A 71 2.82 7.83 -18.96
C PRO A 71 1.62 8.62 -18.39
N GLU A 72 0.52 8.69 -19.11
CA GLU A 72 -0.70 9.38 -18.70
C GLU A 72 -1.31 8.71 -17.45
N SER A 73 -1.51 7.40 -17.48
CA SER A 73 -2.08 6.67 -16.33
C SER A 73 -1.17 6.73 -15.10
N LEU A 74 0.14 6.78 -15.29
CA LEU A 74 1.09 7.02 -14.20
C LEU A 74 0.94 8.44 -13.64
N GLY A 75 0.81 9.44 -14.50
CA GLY A 75 0.57 10.84 -14.09
C GLY A 75 -0.72 10.99 -13.30
N GLU A 76 -1.81 10.37 -13.75
CA GLU A 76 -3.08 10.31 -13.03
C GLU A 76 -2.94 9.66 -11.65
N LEU A 77 -2.21 8.56 -11.56
CA LEU A 77 -1.97 7.86 -10.30
C LEU A 77 -1.18 8.72 -9.31
N ILE A 78 -0.14 9.41 -9.77
CA ILE A 78 0.63 10.36 -8.95
C ILE A 78 -0.29 11.48 -8.44
N ALA A 79 -1.06 12.10 -9.33
CA ALA A 79 -1.99 13.17 -8.96
C ALA A 79 -3.05 12.71 -7.94
N ILE A 80 -3.54 11.48 -8.04
CA ILE A 80 -4.45 10.90 -7.05
C ILE A 80 -3.78 10.82 -5.67
N TRP A 81 -2.52 10.37 -5.59
CA TRP A 81 -1.81 10.27 -4.31
C TRP A 81 -1.45 11.62 -3.71
N GLU A 82 -1.06 12.59 -4.54
CA GLU A 82 -0.83 13.98 -4.10
C GLU A 82 -2.09 14.59 -3.52
N ASN A 83 -3.20 14.53 -4.25
CA ASN A 83 -4.49 15.04 -3.78
C ASN A 83 -4.96 14.32 -2.51
N LYS A 84 -4.80 12.99 -2.45
CA LYS A 84 -5.12 12.22 -1.24
C LYS A 84 -4.34 12.72 -0.03
N THR A 85 -3.04 13.00 -0.18
CA THR A 85 -2.21 13.54 0.90
C THR A 85 -2.74 14.89 1.40
N ILE A 86 -3.09 15.79 0.46
CA ILE A 86 -3.66 17.10 0.78
C ILE A 86 -5.00 16.95 1.53
N PHE A 87 -5.93 16.13 1.02
CA PHE A 87 -7.21 15.92 1.69
C PHE A 87 -7.08 15.27 3.06
N MET A 88 -6.18 14.28 3.21
CA MET A 88 -5.94 13.65 4.51
C MET A 88 -5.35 14.63 5.53
N SER A 89 -4.50 15.56 5.08
CA SER A 89 -3.95 16.60 5.96
C SER A 89 -5.01 17.52 6.52
N MET A 90 -6.06 17.83 5.75
CA MET A 90 -7.20 18.59 6.22
C MET A 90 -7.95 17.88 7.36
N PHE A 91 -8.15 16.55 7.23
CA PHE A 91 -8.75 15.74 8.28
C PHE A 91 -7.92 15.71 9.56
N TRP A 92 -6.61 15.71 9.46
CA TRP A 92 -5.70 15.63 10.59
C TRP A 92 -5.26 17.01 11.10
N ASN A 93 -5.69 18.08 10.44
CA ASN A 93 -5.29 19.46 10.75
C ASN A 93 -3.77 19.63 10.80
N ILE A 94 -3.08 19.12 9.80
CA ILE A 94 -1.62 19.23 9.63
C ILE A 94 -1.29 19.90 8.30
N ASN A 95 -0.12 20.53 8.23
CA ASN A 95 0.42 21.07 6.97
C ASN A 95 1.12 19.96 6.18
N PRO A 96 0.67 19.60 4.96
CA PRO A 96 1.30 18.56 4.15
C PRO A 96 2.56 19.04 3.41
N PHE A 97 2.89 20.34 3.46
CA PHE A 97 3.94 20.97 2.66
C PHE A 97 5.21 21.27 3.44
N ASP A 98 5.30 20.90 4.72
CA ASP A 98 6.51 21.04 5.52
C ASP A 98 7.00 19.70 6.07
N GLN A 99 8.26 19.70 6.54
CA GLN A 99 8.94 18.51 7.04
C GLN A 99 9.85 18.87 8.22
N TRP A 100 9.28 19.42 9.29
CA TRP A 100 10.04 19.90 10.46
C TRP A 100 10.97 18.84 11.08
N GLY A 101 10.59 17.57 11.05
CA GLY A 101 11.46 16.47 11.52
C GLY A 101 12.71 16.31 10.66
N VAL A 102 12.60 16.50 9.35
CA VAL A 102 13.75 16.47 8.42
C VAL A 102 14.64 17.70 8.63
N GLU A 103 14.05 18.88 8.81
CA GLU A 103 14.81 20.10 9.08
C GLU A 103 15.61 19.99 10.39
N LEU A 104 15.01 19.47 11.44
CA LEU A 104 15.72 19.21 12.71
C LEU A 104 16.89 18.25 12.52
N GLY A 105 16.69 17.18 11.76
CA GLY A 105 17.75 16.22 11.44
C GLY A 105 18.92 16.88 10.69
N LYS A 106 18.64 17.70 9.69
CA LYS A 106 19.68 18.46 8.95
C LYS A 106 20.44 19.41 9.84
N LEU A 107 19.75 20.17 10.70
CA LEU A 107 20.38 21.10 11.65
C LEU A 107 21.32 20.39 12.61
N ASN A 108 20.92 19.27 13.17
CA ASN A 108 21.77 18.51 14.09
C ASN A 108 22.96 17.87 13.35
N THR A 109 22.74 17.28 12.18
CA THR A 109 23.84 16.74 11.35
C THR A 109 24.89 17.80 11.04
N LYS A 110 24.45 19.04 10.71
CA LYS A 110 25.38 20.14 10.43
C LYS A 110 26.27 20.44 11.66
N LYS A 111 25.71 20.46 12.87
CA LYS A 111 26.46 20.68 14.12
C LYS A 111 27.48 19.59 14.43
N GLU A 112 27.25 18.36 14.01
CA GLU A 112 28.19 17.24 14.23
C GLU A 112 29.35 17.24 13.21
N ILE A 113 29.18 17.92 12.07
CA ILE A 113 30.20 17.99 11.01
C ILE A 113 31.12 19.22 11.18
N GLU A 114 30.62 20.30 11.75
CA GLU A 114 31.37 21.53 12.06
C GLU A 114 32.21 21.39 13.34
#